data_0b01f84b0dd68dc1e67932912f693ac4
#
_entry.id   0b01f84b0dd68dc1e67932912f693ac4
#
_cell.length_a   1.000
_cell.length_b   1.000
_cell.length_c   1.000
_cell.angle_alpha   90.00
_cell.angle_beta   90.00
_cell.angle_gamma   90.00
#
_symmetry.space_group_name_H-M   'P 1'
#
loop_
_entity.id
_entity.type
_entity.pdbx_description
1 polymer ?
#
loop_
_entity_poly.entity_id
_entity_poly.type
_entity_poly.pdbx_seq_one_letter_code
_entity_poly.pdbx_strand_id
1 'polypeptide(L)'
;NFQHSYIFDITGHQTSAESWGTGRAVARIPRVRGGGTHRSGQGAFGNMCRGGHMFAPTKTYRRWHRKVNVAQKRYAIASAIAATGVPALVMAKGHRVDHVAELPLVISDKIQSYTKTKEAHIFLKKSKAFQDVDQVYKSKRFRAGKGKMRDRKRIMKKGPLVIFDQDQVI
;
A
#
# COMPACT_ATOMS: atom_id res chain seq x y z
N ASN A 1 10.31 -8.04 1.55
CA ASN A 1 9.27 -9.06 1.78
C ASN A 1 9.62 -10.44 1.22
N PHE A 2 10.81 -10.62 0.68
CA PHE A 2 11.31 -11.92 0.20
C PHE A 2 11.58 -12.91 1.33
N GLN A 3 11.86 -12.44 2.54
CA GLN A 3 12.11 -13.31 3.69
C GLN A 3 10.87 -14.11 4.13
N HIS A 4 9.67 -13.61 3.92
CA HIS A 4 8.44 -14.32 4.31
C HIS A 4 8.16 -15.56 3.46
N SER A 5 8.49 -15.53 2.18
CA SER A 5 8.21 -16.64 1.26
C SER A 5 9.13 -17.83 1.48
N TYR A 6 10.38 -17.61 1.89
CA TYR A 6 11.32 -18.68 2.18
C TYR A 6 10.84 -19.57 3.35
N ILE A 7 10.27 -18.96 4.38
CA ILE A 7 9.75 -19.68 5.54
C ILE A 7 8.53 -20.54 5.15
N PHE A 8 7.72 -20.07 4.23
CA PHE A 8 6.51 -20.77 3.80
C PHE A 8 6.79 -22.02 2.94
N ASP A 9 7.91 -22.09 2.23
CA ASP A 9 8.21 -23.21 1.34
C ASP A 9 8.42 -24.54 2.07
N ILE A 10 8.96 -24.48 3.27
CA ILE A 10 9.26 -25.68 4.08
C ILE A 10 8.33 -25.82 5.30
N THR A 11 7.55 -24.81 5.63
CA THR A 11 6.66 -24.84 6.79
C THR A 11 5.60 -25.94 6.61
N GLY A 12 5.52 -26.84 7.59
CA GLY A 12 4.60 -27.97 7.59
C GLY A 12 5.08 -29.19 6.82
N HIS A 13 6.27 -29.14 6.18
CA HIS A 13 6.88 -30.25 5.46
C HIS A 13 8.08 -30.89 6.18
N GLN A 14 8.44 -30.42 7.36
CA GLN A 14 9.65 -30.81 8.08
C GLN A 14 9.52 -32.06 8.95
N THR A 15 8.47 -32.83 8.74
CA THR A 15 8.24 -34.05 9.50
C THR A 15 8.20 -35.27 8.57
N SER A 16 8.63 -36.44 9.09
CA SER A 16 8.50 -37.71 8.42
C SER A 16 7.22 -38.41 8.88
N ALA A 17 6.18 -38.34 8.07
CA ALA A 17 4.88 -38.91 8.38
C ALA A 17 4.41 -39.80 7.23
N GLU A 18 3.72 -40.87 7.57
CA GLU A 18 3.10 -41.78 6.62
C GLU A 18 1.67 -42.10 7.02
N SER A 19 0.84 -42.30 6.01
CA SER A 19 -0.52 -42.84 6.24
C SER A 19 -0.47 -44.25 6.81
N TRP A 20 -1.33 -44.53 7.76
CA TRP A 20 -1.53 -45.91 8.27
C TRP A 20 -2.38 -46.73 7.33
N GLY A 21 -2.86 -46.18 6.25
CA GLY A 21 -3.76 -46.86 5.32
C GLY A 21 -5.11 -47.18 5.92
N THR A 22 -5.70 -48.26 5.44
CA THR A 22 -7.00 -48.78 5.86
C THR A 22 -6.85 -49.87 6.91
N GLY A 23 -7.94 -50.23 7.58
CA GLY A 23 -7.99 -51.37 8.52
C GLY A 23 -7.75 -51.00 10.00
N ARG A 24 -7.52 -49.71 10.31
CA ARG A 24 -7.31 -49.21 11.70
C ARG A 24 -8.45 -48.35 12.22
N ALA A 25 -9.53 -48.21 11.48
CA ALA A 25 -10.67 -47.38 11.83
C ALA A 25 -10.28 -45.88 12.11
N VAL A 26 -9.25 -45.40 11.48
CA VAL A 26 -8.79 -44.01 11.56
C VAL A 26 -8.65 -43.40 10.16
N ALA A 27 -8.67 -42.07 10.07
CA ALA A 27 -8.49 -41.39 8.80
C ALA A 27 -7.14 -41.73 8.16
N ARG A 28 -7.10 -41.83 6.83
CA ARG A 28 -5.90 -42.16 6.04
C ARG A 28 -4.91 -41.02 5.90
N ILE A 29 -5.03 -39.97 6.70
CA ILE A 29 -4.12 -38.83 6.74
C ILE A 29 -2.71 -39.30 7.13
N PRO A 30 -1.64 -38.70 6.61
CA PRO A 30 -0.28 -38.96 7.09
C PRO A 30 -0.15 -38.66 8.58
N ARG A 31 0.44 -39.57 9.30
CA ARG A 31 0.62 -39.51 10.76
C ARG A 31 2.09 -39.64 11.13
N VAL A 32 2.51 -38.94 12.19
CA VAL A 32 3.89 -38.96 12.67
C VAL A 32 4.21 -40.36 13.23
N ARG A 33 5.33 -40.91 12.77
CA ARG A 33 5.87 -42.20 13.28
C ARG A 33 6.47 -42.06 14.66
N GLY A 34 6.61 -43.17 15.33
CA GLY A 34 7.30 -43.27 16.61
C GLY A 34 6.37 -43.55 17.77
N GLY A 35 6.94 -43.71 18.96
CA GLY A 35 6.25 -43.87 20.23
C GLY A 35 6.93 -43.09 21.33
N GLY A 36 6.23 -42.88 22.45
CA GLY A 36 6.80 -42.20 23.61
C GLY A 36 6.80 -40.68 23.57
N THR A 37 6.27 -40.04 22.51
CA THR A 37 6.08 -38.62 22.42
C THR A 37 4.61 -38.25 22.22
N HIS A 38 4.20 -37.08 22.68
CA HIS A 38 2.82 -36.60 22.47
C HIS A 38 2.51 -36.29 21.01
N ARG A 39 3.49 -36.10 20.16
CA ARG A 39 3.35 -35.89 18.71
C ARG A 39 3.07 -37.17 17.94
N SER A 40 3.45 -38.30 18.46
CA SER A 40 3.28 -39.60 17.82
C SER A 40 1.81 -39.88 17.47
N GLY A 41 1.56 -40.37 16.25
CA GLY A 41 0.22 -40.68 15.76
C GLY A 41 -0.64 -39.48 15.37
N GLN A 42 -0.20 -38.25 15.59
CA GLN A 42 -0.94 -37.09 15.14
C GLN A 42 -0.81 -36.86 13.63
N GLY A 43 -1.87 -36.30 13.02
CA GLY A 43 -1.86 -35.98 11.59
C GLY A 43 -0.79 -34.93 11.26
N ALA A 44 -0.25 -35.02 10.05
CA ALA A 44 0.78 -34.12 9.54
C ALA A 44 0.53 -33.72 8.09
N PHE A 45 1.25 -32.77 7.61
CA PHE A 45 1.22 -32.18 6.25
C PHE A 45 -0.08 -31.46 5.89
N GLY A 46 -1.24 -31.98 6.21
CA GLY A 46 -2.53 -31.41 5.79
C GLY A 46 -2.78 -30.01 6.37
N ASN A 47 -3.53 -29.21 5.64
CA ASN A 47 -3.92 -27.86 6.09
C ASN A 47 -4.85 -27.88 7.32
N MET A 48 -5.52 -29.02 7.57
CA MET A 48 -6.35 -29.23 8.75
C MET A 48 -5.55 -29.75 9.97
N CYS A 49 -4.27 -30.08 9.79
CA CYS A 49 -3.44 -30.63 10.85
C CYS A 49 -2.66 -29.54 11.56
N ARG A 50 -2.50 -29.70 12.88
CA ARG A 50 -1.60 -28.85 13.64
C ARG A 50 -0.15 -29.07 13.20
N GLY A 51 0.55 -27.99 12.84
CA GLY A 51 1.91 -28.07 12.30
C GLY A 51 1.98 -28.55 10.85
N GLY A 52 0.86 -28.65 10.15
CA GLY A 52 0.79 -28.90 8.71
C GLY A 52 1.01 -27.62 7.89
N HIS A 53 1.04 -27.77 6.57
CA HIS A 53 1.16 -26.63 5.67
C HIS A 53 -0.19 -25.96 5.40
N MET A 54 -0.17 -24.71 4.97
CA MET A 54 -1.39 -24.04 4.54
C MET A 54 -1.91 -24.60 3.22
N PHE A 55 -3.22 -24.47 2.98
CA PHE A 55 -3.79 -24.77 1.66
C PHE A 55 -3.22 -23.81 0.62
N ALA A 56 -2.82 -24.34 -0.54
CA ALA A 56 -2.19 -23.59 -1.61
C ALA A 56 -1.08 -22.65 -1.09
N PRO A 57 0.05 -23.18 -0.60
CA PRO A 57 1.12 -22.36 -0.03
C PRO A 57 1.54 -21.25 -0.98
N THR A 58 1.74 -20.06 -0.43
CA THR A 58 2.21 -18.91 -1.20
C THR A 58 3.62 -19.14 -1.71
N LYS A 59 3.87 -18.86 -2.97
CA LYS A 59 5.17 -19.07 -3.63
C LYS A 59 5.75 -17.75 -4.12
N THR A 60 7.10 -17.66 -4.14
CA THR A 60 7.82 -16.47 -4.63
C THR A 60 7.62 -16.22 -6.11
N TYR A 61 7.39 -17.24 -6.90
CA TYR A 61 7.19 -17.14 -8.35
C TYR A 61 5.82 -16.60 -8.76
N ARG A 62 4.98 -16.16 -7.80
CA ARG A 62 3.75 -15.46 -8.13
C ARG A 62 4.06 -14.24 -9.00
N ARG A 63 3.24 -14.00 -10.01
CA ARG A 63 3.37 -12.82 -10.85
C ARG A 63 3.00 -11.55 -10.06
N TRP A 64 4.00 -10.83 -9.56
CA TRP A 64 3.83 -9.65 -8.71
C TRP A 64 3.47 -8.40 -9.51
N HIS A 65 4.12 -8.22 -10.65
CA HIS A 65 3.92 -7.07 -11.51
C HIS A 65 2.91 -7.38 -12.63
N ARG A 66 2.01 -6.44 -12.87
CA ARG A 66 1.01 -6.54 -13.93
C ARG A 66 1.38 -5.58 -15.07
N LYS A 67 1.17 -6.04 -16.30
CA LYS A 67 1.25 -5.19 -17.48
C LYS A 67 -0.10 -4.49 -17.65
N VAL A 68 -0.06 -3.16 -17.78
CA VAL A 68 -1.23 -2.33 -18.05
C VAL A 68 -1.08 -1.69 -19.43
N ASN A 69 -2.12 -1.70 -20.23
CA ASN A 69 -2.13 -1.10 -21.55
C ASN A 69 -1.86 0.40 -21.48
N VAL A 70 -1.04 0.92 -22.40
CA VAL A 70 -0.69 2.35 -22.44
C VAL A 70 -1.92 3.22 -22.62
N ALA A 71 -2.87 2.80 -23.49
CA ALA A 71 -4.13 3.52 -23.68
C ALA A 71 -4.94 3.67 -22.37
N GLN A 72 -5.00 2.62 -21.56
CA GLN A 72 -5.66 2.66 -20.26
C GLN A 72 -4.99 3.63 -19.29
N LYS A 73 -3.65 3.68 -19.27
CA LYS A 73 -2.89 4.65 -18.45
C LYS A 73 -3.17 6.08 -18.90
N ARG A 74 -3.15 6.34 -20.20
CA ARG A 74 -3.42 7.67 -20.78
C ARG A 74 -4.83 8.13 -20.48
N TYR A 75 -5.80 7.24 -20.62
CA TYR A 75 -7.19 7.54 -20.28
C TYR A 75 -7.36 7.91 -18.80
N ALA A 76 -6.73 7.15 -17.91
CA ALA A 76 -6.77 7.42 -16.48
C ALA A 76 -6.16 8.80 -16.12
N ILE A 77 -5.03 9.15 -16.75
CA ILE A 77 -4.37 10.46 -16.55
C ILE A 77 -5.27 11.59 -17.06
N ALA A 78 -5.81 11.47 -18.28
CA ALA A 78 -6.70 12.48 -18.85
C ALA A 78 -7.96 12.69 -17.99
N SER A 79 -8.56 11.61 -17.52
CA SER A 79 -9.71 11.67 -16.61
C SER A 79 -9.37 12.34 -15.27
N ALA A 80 -8.18 12.07 -14.72
CA ALA A 80 -7.73 12.70 -13.48
C ALA A 80 -7.50 14.21 -13.66
N ILE A 81 -6.90 14.62 -14.77
CA ILE A 81 -6.69 16.05 -15.08
C ILE A 81 -8.04 16.76 -15.25
N ALA A 82 -8.97 16.17 -15.98
CA ALA A 82 -10.31 16.73 -16.13
C ALA A 82 -11.04 16.86 -14.79
N ALA A 83 -10.89 15.90 -13.90
CA ALA A 83 -11.50 15.94 -12.56
C ALA A 83 -10.96 17.09 -11.69
N THR A 84 -9.74 17.55 -11.90
CA THR A 84 -9.18 18.70 -11.16
C THR A 84 -9.90 20.01 -11.45
N GLY A 85 -10.55 20.15 -12.61
CA GLY A 85 -11.35 21.32 -12.98
C GLY A 85 -12.77 21.32 -12.40
N VAL A 86 -13.19 20.27 -11.70
CA VAL A 86 -14.54 20.16 -11.13
C VAL A 86 -14.50 20.35 -9.61
N PRO A 87 -14.95 21.49 -9.07
CA PRO A 87 -14.85 21.81 -7.64
C PRO A 87 -15.45 20.74 -6.72
N ALA A 88 -16.61 20.19 -7.10
CA ALA A 88 -17.28 19.16 -6.32
C ALA A 88 -16.43 17.89 -6.15
N LEU A 89 -15.75 17.45 -7.21
CA LEU A 89 -14.87 16.27 -7.15
C LEU A 89 -13.61 16.55 -6.33
N VAL A 90 -13.06 17.76 -6.42
CA VAL A 90 -11.89 18.19 -5.65
C VAL A 90 -12.22 18.23 -4.15
N MET A 91 -13.36 18.81 -3.79
CA MET A 91 -13.86 18.84 -2.40
C MET A 91 -14.17 17.44 -1.87
N ALA A 92 -14.74 16.56 -2.68
CA ALA A 92 -15.00 15.17 -2.30
C ALA A 92 -13.72 14.39 -1.98
N LYS A 93 -12.58 14.77 -2.56
CA LYS A 93 -11.25 14.22 -2.20
C LYS A 93 -10.68 14.81 -0.91
N GLY A 94 -11.33 15.80 -0.31
CA GLY A 94 -10.97 16.38 0.97
C GLY A 94 -10.11 17.64 0.88
N HIS A 95 -9.98 18.25 -0.29
CA HIS A 95 -9.31 19.54 -0.48
C HIS A 95 -10.22 20.71 -0.08
N ARG A 96 -9.64 21.74 0.48
CA ARG A 96 -10.34 22.99 0.82
C ARG A 96 -10.15 24.02 -0.29
N VAL A 97 -11.16 24.16 -1.10
CA VAL A 97 -11.14 25.06 -2.27
C VAL A 97 -12.26 26.12 -2.22
N ASP A 98 -13.01 26.17 -1.13
CA ASP A 98 -14.20 27.01 -0.97
C ASP A 98 -13.93 28.51 -1.21
N HIS A 99 -12.71 28.96 -0.95
CA HIS A 99 -12.32 30.37 -1.08
C HIS A 99 -11.35 30.65 -2.22
N VAL A 100 -11.04 29.65 -3.03
CA VAL A 100 -10.20 29.81 -4.23
C VAL A 100 -11.06 30.38 -5.34
N ALA A 101 -10.53 31.37 -6.06
CA ALA A 101 -11.30 32.12 -7.04
C ALA A 101 -11.79 31.25 -8.21
N GLU A 102 -10.94 30.32 -8.67
CA GLU A 102 -11.22 29.44 -9.79
C GLU A 102 -10.46 28.11 -9.68
N LEU A 103 -10.95 27.08 -10.35
CA LEU A 103 -10.28 25.81 -10.49
C LEU A 103 -10.29 25.36 -11.96
N PRO A 104 -9.12 25.05 -12.53
CA PRO A 104 -7.76 25.18 -11.95
C PRO A 104 -7.35 26.65 -11.76
N LEU A 105 -6.58 26.94 -10.71
CA LEU A 105 -6.05 28.28 -10.45
C LEU A 105 -4.86 28.55 -11.38
N VAL A 106 -5.03 29.44 -12.32
CA VAL A 106 -3.97 29.83 -13.26
C VAL A 106 -3.20 31.04 -12.70
N ILE A 107 -1.88 30.95 -12.74
CA ILE A 107 -0.99 31.90 -12.09
C ILE A 107 0.10 32.35 -13.08
N SER A 108 0.57 33.57 -12.95
CA SER A 108 1.67 34.09 -13.76
C SER A 108 2.99 33.38 -13.46
N ASP A 109 3.79 33.15 -14.50
CA ASP A 109 5.12 32.49 -14.42
C ASP A 109 6.13 33.24 -13.56
N LYS A 110 5.86 34.53 -13.23
CA LYS A 110 6.69 35.31 -12.31
C LYS A 110 6.91 34.63 -10.95
N ILE A 111 6.01 33.74 -10.55
CA ILE A 111 6.13 33.01 -9.28
C ILE A 111 7.28 32.03 -9.31
N GLN A 112 7.65 31.49 -10.46
CA GLN A 112 8.80 30.61 -10.62
C GLN A 112 10.14 31.26 -10.24
N SER A 113 10.19 32.59 -10.19
CA SER A 113 11.38 33.34 -9.75
C SER A 113 11.53 33.48 -8.23
N TYR A 114 10.58 32.96 -7.44
CA TYR A 114 10.66 33.01 -5.98
C TYR A 114 11.78 32.09 -5.46
N THR A 115 12.67 32.69 -4.65
CA THR A 115 13.81 31.99 -4.06
C THR A 115 13.62 31.68 -2.57
N LYS A 116 12.70 32.39 -1.92
CA LYS A 116 12.49 32.27 -0.47
C LYS A 116 11.17 31.57 -0.14
N THR A 117 11.20 30.63 0.76
CA THR A 117 10.00 29.93 1.25
C THR A 117 8.94 30.87 1.83
N LYS A 118 9.35 32.02 2.39
CA LYS A 118 8.46 33.08 2.88
C LYS A 118 7.60 33.67 1.77
N GLU A 119 8.14 33.86 0.58
CA GLU A 119 7.40 34.36 -0.59
C GLU A 119 6.31 33.40 -1.04
N ALA A 120 6.65 32.13 -1.13
CA ALA A 120 5.69 31.06 -1.44
C ALA A 120 4.57 30.98 -0.39
N HIS A 121 4.90 31.11 0.89
CA HIS A 121 3.90 31.10 1.96
C HIS A 121 2.94 32.31 1.87
N ILE A 122 3.47 33.51 1.61
CA ILE A 122 2.65 34.73 1.43
C ILE A 122 1.74 34.56 0.21
N PHE A 123 2.29 34.04 -0.87
CA PHE A 123 1.53 33.77 -2.09
C PHE A 123 0.35 32.81 -1.83
N LEU A 124 0.60 31.65 -1.21
CA LEU A 124 -0.45 30.66 -0.88
C LEU A 124 -1.53 31.26 0.03
N LYS A 125 -1.17 32.16 0.95
CA LYS A 125 -2.15 32.84 1.79
C LYS A 125 -3.00 33.83 0.98
N LYS A 126 -2.39 34.60 0.09
CA LYS A 126 -3.10 35.59 -0.76
C LYS A 126 -4.05 34.86 -1.74
N SER A 127 -3.63 33.77 -2.34
CA SER A 127 -4.45 32.96 -3.25
C SER A 127 -5.54 32.13 -2.55
N LYS A 128 -5.59 32.15 -1.21
CA LYS A 128 -6.51 31.32 -0.39
C LYS A 128 -6.24 29.81 -0.43
N ALA A 129 -5.23 29.36 -1.14
CA ALA A 129 -4.83 27.95 -1.22
C ALA A 129 -4.17 27.43 0.07
N PHE A 130 -3.77 28.32 0.97
CA PHE A 130 -3.10 27.95 2.23
C PHE A 130 -3.98 27.14 3.17
N GLN A 131 -5.30 27.24 3.08
CA GLN A 131 -6.23 26.46 3.91
C GLN A 131 -6.07 24.94 3.70
N ASP A 132 -5.79 24.53 2.48
CA ASP A 132 -5.52 23.13 2.16
C ASP A 132 -4.18 22.69 2.75
N VAL A 133 -3.16 23.53 2.67
CA VAL A 133 -1.84 23.28 3.28
C VAL A 133 -1.91 23.19 4.80
N ASP A 134 -2.74 23.99 5.45
CA ASP A 134 -2.98 23.92 6.90
C ASP A 134 -3.55 22.54 7.31
N GLN A 135 -4.45 22.00 6.50
CA GLN A 135 -4.94 20.63 6.74
C GLN A 135 -3.86 19.57 6.58
N VAL A 136 -2.89 19.76 5.67
CA VAL A 136 -1.75 18.86 5.55
C VAL A 136 -0.94 18.86 6.84
N TYR A 137 -0.65 20.02 7.40
CA TYR A 137 0.06 20.15 8.68
C TYR A 137 -0.67 19.42 9.82
N LYS A 138 -1.96 19.65 9.96
CA LYS A 138 -2.81 19.02 10.98
C LYS A 138 -2.92 17.51 10.82
N SER A 139 -2.74 17.00 9.62
CA SER A 139 -2.86 15.57 9.31
C SER A 139 -1.61 14.75 9.59
N LYS A 140 -0.49 15.38 9.89
CA LYS A 140 0.78 14.68 10.18
C LYS A 140 0.66 13.79 11.40
N ARG A 141 0.83 12.48 11.21
CA ARG A 141 0.75 11.52 12.31
C ARG A 141 1.66 10.32 12.07
N PHE A 142 1.89 9.53 13.11
CA PHE A 142 2.53 8.24 12.98
C PHE A 142 1.60 7.25 12.26
N ARG A 143 2.19 6.45 11.39
CA ARG A 143 1.48 5.35 10.75
C ARG A 143 1.10 4.27 11.77
N ALA A 144 -0.12 3.79 11.73
CA ALA A 144 -0.53 2.61 12.46
C ALA A 144 0.04 1.33 11.80
N GLY A 145 0.23 0.28 12.60
CA GLY A 145 0.70 -1.01 12.11
C GLY A 145 2.22 -1.10 11.87
N LYS A 146 2.64 -2.20 11.26
CA LYS A 146 4.07 -2.54 11.06
C LYS A 146 4.78 -1.71 10.00
N GLY A 147 4.06 -0.97 9.16
CA GLY A 147 4.65 -0.10 8.14
C GLY A 147 5.60 0.96 8.71
N LYS A 148 5.39 1.40 9.97
CA LYS A 148 6.28 2.33 10.66
C LYS A 148 7.69 1.77 10.92
N MET A 149 7.82 0.46 11.01
CA MET A 149 9.11 -0.23 11.16
C MET A 149 9.80 -0.52 9.83
N ARG A 150 9.15 -0.20 8.71
CA ARG A 150 9.61 -0.43 7.34
C ARG A 150 9.82 0.88 6.59
N ASP A 151 10.41 1.87 7.25
CA ASP A 151 10.72 3.21 6.75
C ASP A 151 9.52 4.06 6.29
N ARG A 152 8.29 3.62 6.57
CA ARG A 152 7.05 4.37 6.31
C ARG A 152 6.45 4.91 7.61
N LYS A 153 7.25 5.60 8.40
CA LYS A 153 6.93 6.00 9.79
C LYS A 153 5.83 7.04 9.89
N ARG A 154 5.82 7.99 8.99
CA ARG A 154 4.89 9.13 9.00
C ARG A 154 3.93 9.06 7.82
N ILE A 155 2.70 9.51 8.06
CA ILE A 155 1.70 9.75 7.03
C ILE A 155 1.16 11.16 7.15
N MET A 156 0.79 11.75 6.02
CA MET A 156 0.13 13.04 5.92
C MET A 156 -0.72 13.10 4.66
N LYS A 157 -1.69 13.99 4.62
CA LYS A 157 -2.45 14.30 3.42
C LYS A 157 -1.55 14.93 2.35
N LYS A 158 -1.97 14.85 1.10
CA LYS A 158 -1.36 15.59 0.00
C LYS A 158 -1.99 16.99 -0.05
N GLY A 159 -1.17 17.98 -0.35
CA GLY A 159 -1.60 19.36 -0.57
C GLY A 159 -2.02 19.63 -2.01
N PRO A 160 -2.07 20.90 -2.41
CA PRO A 160 -2.36 21.29 -3.78
C PRO A 160 -1.37 20.69 -4.77
N LEU A 161 -1.84 20.33 -5.96
CA LEU A 161 -0.99 19.96 -7.08
C LEU A 161 -0.51 21.24 -7.76
N VAL A 162 0.79 21.39 -7.91
CA VAL A 162 1.41 22.48 -8.65
C VAL A 162 1.96 21.93 -9.97
N ILE A 163 1.57 22.55 -11.08
CA ILE A 163 2.07 22.22 -12.43
C ILE A 163 2.91 23.39 -12.90
N PHE A 164 4.14 23.14 -13.30
CA PHE A 164 5.10 24.15 -13.74
C PHE A 164 5.91 23.61 -14.92
N ASP A 165 6.47 24.49 -15.72
CA ASP A 165 7.22 24.14 -16.94
C ASP A 165 8.70 23.85 -16.62
N GLN A 166 9.35 24.70 -15.84
CA GLN A 166 10.77 24.59 -15.54
C GLN A 166 11.01 24.37 -14.05
N ASP A 167 11.76 23.33 -13.72
CA ASP A 167 12.20 23.06 -12.36
C ASP A 167 13.41 23.95 -12.03
N GLN A 168 13.17 25.01 -11.30
CA GLN A 168 14.22 25.81 -10.71
C GLN A 168 14.50 25.22 -9.32
N VAL A 169 15.51 24.36 -9.24
CA VAL A 169 15.93 23.74 -7.98
C VAL A 169 16.29 24.84 -6.97
N ILE A 170 15.50 24.92 -5.92
CA ILE A 170 15.77 25.74 -4.73
C ILE A 170 16.44 24.85 -3.69
#